data_8ef713aaaf766c02ff8d493c59c534a3
#
_entry.id   8ef713aaaf766c02ff8d493c59c534a3
#
_cell.length_a   1.000
_cell.length_b   1.000
_cell.length_c   1.000
_cell.angle_alpha   90.00
_cell.angle_beta   90.00
_cell.angle_gamma   90.00
#
_symmetry.space_group_name_H-M   'P 1'
#
loop_
_entity.id
_entity.type
_entity.pdbx_description
1 polymer ?
#
loop_
_entity_poly.entity_id
_entity_poly.type
_entity_poly.pdbx_seq_one_letter_code
_entity_poly.pdbx_strand_id
1 'polypeptide(L)'
;MTINRPIEDYRTVGVWFEDYKKQWAGRAEDLTSRLDILRSFCEFVGKDPDTVIQECLRTAEGQTKISIKGRRYYDDMIRKFQEGVEGDARLRIHWGNTIRSFLIHNGIFLQSGVQLG
;
A
#
# COMPACT_ATOMS: atom_id res chain seq x y z
N MET A 1 -6.92 -15.22 -10.65
CA MET A 1 -6.23 -13.95 -10.48
C MET A 1 -6.58 -13.35 -9.13
N THR A 2 -5.59 -12.77 -8.49
CA THR A 2 -5.77 -12.14 -7.18
C THR A 2 -6.74 -10.96 -7.26
N ILE A 3 -6.59 -10.15 -8.30
CA ILE A 3 -7.48 -9.01 -8.55
C ILE A 3 -8.55 -9.47 -9.52
N ASN A 4 -9.81 -9.51 -9.07
CA ASN A 4 -10.91 -10.02 -9.88
C ASN A 4 -11.95 -8.95 -10.23
N ARG A 5 -11.63 -7.68 -10.04
CA ARG A 5 -12.45 -6.54 -10.42
C ARG A 5 -11.51 -5.36 -10.65
N PRO A 6 -12.00 -4.25 -11.24
CA PRO A 6 -11.14 -3.07 -11.40
C PRO A 6 -10.55 -2.67 -10.05
N ILE A 7 -9.26 -2.38 -10.03
CA ILE A 7 -8.57 -2.12 -8.77
C ILE A 7 -9.13 -0.89 -8.06
N GLU A 8 -9.62 0.07 -8.80
CA GLU A 8 -10.21 1.27 -8.22
C GLU A 8 -11.54 1.01 -7.50
N ASP A 9 -12.14 -0.17 -7.70
CA ASP A 9 -13.41 -0.52 -7.06
C ASP A 9 -13.22 -1.06 -5.64
N TYR A 10 -11.99 -1.33 -5.23
CA TYR A 10 -11.75 -1.77 -3.86
C TYR A 10 -11.88 -0.60 -2.89
N ARG A 11 -12.55 -0.84 -1.76
CA ARG A 11 -12.82 0.21 -0.77
C ARG A 11 -11.56 0.95 -0.33
N THR A 12 -10.50 0.22 -0.05
CA THR A 12 -9.26 0.82 0.44
C THR A 12 -8.56 1.67 -0.62
N VAL A 13 -8.74 1.34 -1.89
CA VAL A 13 -8.23 2.16 -2.99
C VAL A 13 -9.02 3.46 -3.06
N GLY A 14 -10.34 3.39 -2.85
CA GLY A 14 -11.18 4.60 -2.79
C GLY A 14 -10.76 5.52 -1.65
N VAL A 15 -10.47 4.97 -0.47
CA VAL A 15 -9.98 5.74 0.67
C VAL A 15 -8.66 6.43 0.33
N TRP A 16 -7.74 5.71 -0.29
CA TRP A 16 -6.45 6.26 -0.69
C TRP A 16 -6.61 7.44 -1.64
N PHE A 17 -7.48 7.29 -2.64
CA PHE A 17 -7.66 8.33 -3.64
C PHE A 17 -8.40 9.56 -3.11
N GLU A 18 -9.36 9.39 -2.23
CA GLU A 18 -10.04 10.51 -1.61
C GLU A 18 -9.04 11.37 -0.84
N ASP A 19 -8.19 10.74 -0.07
CA ASP A 19 -7.18 11.41 0.72
C ASP A 19 -6.12 12.05 -0.17
N TYR A 20 -5.69 11.33 -1.18
CA TYR A 20 -4.68 11.76 -2.12
C TYR A 20 -5.14 13.00 -2.91
N LYS A 21 -6.38 13.03 -3.34
CA LYS A 21 -6.94 14.16 -4.07
C LYS A 21 -6.94 15.45 -3.24
N LYS A 22 -7.21 15.32 -1.95
CA LYS A 22 -7.20 16.48 -1.06
C LYS A 22 -5.82 17.12 -0.97
N GLN A 23 -4.77 16.31 -1.02
CA GLN A 23 -3.41 16.79 -0.87
C GLN A 23 -2.79 17.26 -2.18
N TRP A 24 -3.15 16.65 -3.28
CA TRP A 24 -2.35 16.78 -4.50
C TRP A 24 -3.11 17.32 -5.70
N ALA A 25 -4.39 17.58 -5.59
CA ALA A 25 -5.23 18.05 -6.69
C ALA A 25 -5.05 17.19 -7.97
N GLY A 26 -4.94 15.94 -7.80
CA GLY A 26 -4.69 14.82 -8.67
C GLY A 26 -4.57 15.02 -10.17
N ARG A 27 -3.45 14.65 -10.72
CA ARG A 27 -3.29 14.48 -12.15
C ARG A 27 -3.75 13.07 -12.50
N ALA A 28 -4.61 12.94 -13.50
CA ALA A 28 -5.17 11.66 -13.88
C ALA A 28 -4.09 10.64 -14.28
N GLU A 29 -3.04 11.10 -14.96
CA GLU A 29 -1.95 10.24 -15.39
C GLU A 29 -1.20 9.64 -14.22
N ASP A 30 -0.97 10.46 -13.19
CA ASP A 30 -0.29 10.02 -11.99
C ASP A 30 -1.12 8.98 -11.23
N LEU A 31 -2.44 9.16 -11.20
CA LEU A 31 -3.33 8.20 -10.55
C LEU A 31 -3.29 6.84 -11.26
N THR A 32 -3.30 6.84 -12.60
CA THR A 32 -3.23 5.60 -13.36
C THR A 32 -1.93 4.84 -13.08
N SER A 33 -0.82 5.57 -13.04
CA SER A 33 0.48 4.98 -12.75
C SER A 33 0.50 4.35 -11.35
N ARG A 34 -0.07 5.05 -10.37
CA ARG A 34 -0.12 4.55 -9.01
C ARG A 34 -1.00 3.31 -8.88
N LEU A 35 -2.10 3.28 -9.62
CA LEU A 35 -2.97 2.09 -9.66
C LEU A 35 -2.24 0.89 -10.23
N ASP A 36 -1.47 1.09 -11.29
CA ASP A 36 -0.71 0.01 -11.91
C ASP A 36 0.35 -0.54 -10.95
N ILE A 37 1.01 0.35 -10.21
CA ILE A 37 1.99 -0.08 -9.22
C ILE A 37 1.32 -0.88 -8.10
N LEU A 38 0.18 -0.41 -7.62
CA LEU A 38 -0.55 -1.15 -6.58
C LEU A 38 -1.01 -2.51 -7.08
N ARG A 39 -1.51 -2.57 -8.31
CA ARG A 39 -1.92 -3.84 -8.92
C ARG A 39 -0.75 -4.82 -8.96
N SER A 40 0.43 -4.33 -9.37
CA SER A 40 1.64 -5.16 -9.43
C SER A 40 2.02 -5.69 -8.06
N PHE A 41 1.92 -4.85 -7.03
CA PHE A 41 2.22 -5.28 -5.67
C PHE A 41 1.23 -6.34 -5.19
N CYS A 42 -0.06 -6.13 -5.46
CA CYS A 42 -1.08 -7.09 -5.05
C CYS A 42 -0.87 -8.46 -5.70
N GLU A 43 -0.49 -8.47 -6.98
CA GLU A 43 -0.15 -9.73 -7.65
C GLU A 43 1.11 -10.35 -7.05
N PHE A 44 2.07 -9.52 -6.68
CA PHE A 44 3.31 -10.00 -6.07
C PHE A 44 3.05 -10.72 -4.74
N VAL A 45 2.21 -10.16 -3.89
CA VAL A 45 1.91 -10.76 -2.59
C VAL A 45 0.76 -11.76 -2.63
N GLY A 46 0.02 -11.81 -3.74
CA GLY A 46 -1.11 -12.72 -3.88
C GLY A 46 -2.33 -12.33 -3.08
N LYS A 47 -2.54 -11.04 -2.85
CA LYS A 47 -3.64 -10.51 -2.05
C LYS A 47 -4.23 -9.29 -2.70
N ASP A 48 -5.56 -9.09 -2.57
CA ASP A 48 -6.17 -7.87 -3.06
C ASP A 48 -5.92 -6.69 -2.09
N PRO A 49 -6.19 -5.45 -2.52
CA PRO A 49 -5.88 -4.29 -1.68
C PRO A 49 -6.59 -4.30 -0.32
N ASP A 50 -7.85 -4.69 -0.30
CA ASP A 50 -8.62 -4.72 0.95
C ASP A 50 -8.04 -5.75 1.92
N THR A 51 -7.64 -6.90 1.40
CA THR A 51 -7.02 -7.94 2.21
C THR A 51 -5.68 -7.48 2.79
N VAL A 52 -4.88 -6.77 1.98
CA VAL A 52 -3.61 -6.22 2.47
C VAL A 52 -3.84 -5.34 3.70
N ILE A 53 -4.79 -4.41 3.62
CA ILE A 53 -5.08 -3.53 4.74
C ILE A 53 -5.64 -4.32 5.92
N GLN A 54 -6.53 -5.26 5.66
CA GLN A 54 -7.13 -6.08 6.71
C GLN A 54 -6.08 -6.86 7.49
N GLU A 55 -5.06 -7.38 6.80
CA GLU A 55 -4.01 -8.15 7.44
C GLU A 55 -3.06 -7.27 8.26
N CYS A 56 -3.08 -5.97 8.05
CA CYS A 56 -2.33 -5.03 8.88
C CYS A 56 -3.10 -4.59 10.12
N LEU A 57 -4.31 -5.10 10.31
CA LEU A 57 -5.16 -4.73 11.41
C LEU A 57 -5.50 -5.95 12.24
N ARG A 58 -5.83 -5.73 13.50
CA ARG A 58 -6.36 -6.77 14.37
C ARG A 58 -7.45 -6.17 15.25
N THR A 59 -8.38 -7.00 15.65
CA THR A 59 -9.42 -6.59 16.58
C THR A 59 -9.13 -7.21 17.94
N ALA A 60 -9.11 -6.37 18.97
CA ALA A 60 -8.89 -6.82 20.34
C ALA A 60 -9.80 -5.98 21.23
N GLU A 61 -10.57 -6.66 22.07
CA GLU A 61 -11.44 -6.01 23.07
C GLU A 61 -12.41 -5.00 22.42
N GLY A 62 -12.92 -5.33 21.23
CA GLY A 62 -13.85 -4.45 20.53
C GLY A 62 -13.20 -3.28 19.82
N GLN A 63 -11.88 -3.18 19.82
CA GLN A 63 -11.16 -2.10 19.16
C GLN A 63 -10.30 -2.64 18.03
N THR A 64 -10.22 -1.88 16.96
CA THR A 64 -9.34 -2.20 15.84
C THR A 64 -8.00 -1.52 16.05
N LYS A 65 -6.94 -2.30 15.99
CA LYS A 65 -5.57 -1.81 16.20
C LYS A 65 -4.68 -2.29 15.06
N ILE A 66 -3.54 -1.64 14.89
CA ILE A 66 -2.56 -2.07 13.90
C ILE A 66 -1.90 -3.35 14.39
N SER A 67 -1.86 -4.36 13.52
CA SER A 67 -1.16 -5.59 13.79
C SER A 67 0.33 -5.38 13.54
N ILE A 68 1.14 -5.51 14.58
CA ILE A 68 2.59 -5.38 14.43
C ILE A 68 3.13 -6.44 13.48
N LYS A 69 2.64 -7.67 13.61
CA LYS A 69 3.06 -8.77 12.76
C LYS A 69 2.72 -8.53 11.30
N GLY A 70 1.49 -8.10 11.02
CA GLY A 70 1.05 -7.80 9.66
C GLY A 70 1.83 -6.64 9.06
N ARG A 71 2.04 -5.59 9.84
CA ARG A 71 2.81 -4.44 9.40
C ARG A 71 4.24 -4.82 9.04
N ARG A 72 4.90 -5.62 9.86
CA ARG A 72 6.26 -6.08 9.58
C ARG A 72 6.33 -6.94 8.34
N TYR A 73 5.34 -7.82 8.18
CA TYR A 73 5.26 -8.66 6.99
C TYR A 73 5.19 -7.81 5.72
N TYR A 74 4.30 -6.81 5.70
CA TYR A 74 4.14 -5.98 4.51
C TYR A 74 5.29 -5.01 4.31
N ASP A 75 5.92 -4.52 5.36
CA ASP A 75 7.13 -3.73 5.23
C ASP A 75 8.22 -4.54 4.51
N ASP A 76 8.38 -5.80 4.92
CA ASP A 76 9.34 -6.70 4.29
C ASP A 76 8.97 -6.99 2.83
N MET A 77 7.68 -7.22 2.57
CA MET A 77 7.23 -7.50 1.20
C MET A 77 7.38 -6.29 0.30
N ILE A 78 7.19 -5.08 0.81
CA ILE A 78 7.41 -3.87 0.03
C ILE A 78 8.88 -3.74 -0.36
N ARG A 79 9.79 -4.04 0.55
CA ARG A 79 11.21 -4.02 0.23
C ARG A 79 11.57 -5.02 -0.85
N LYS A 80 11.06 -6.24 -0.75
CA LYS A 80 11.30 -7.26 -1.76
C LYS A 80 10.71 -6.86 -3.11
N PHE A 81 9.52 -6.29 -3.09
CA PHE A 81 8.86 -5.83 -4.29
C PHE A 81 9.68 -4.76 -5.00
N GLN A 82 10.13 -3.75 -4.25
CA GLN A 82 10.88 -2.66 -4.86
C GLN A 82 12.25 -3.11 -5.37
N GLU A 83 12.88 -4.07 -4.70
CA GLU A 83 14.15 -4.62 -5.16
C GLU A 83 14.02 -5.36 -6.49
N GLY A 84 12.84 -5.90 -6.79
CA GLY A 84 12.57 -6.59 -8.03
C GLY A 84 12.20 -5.68 -9.20
N VAL A 85 12.03 -4.38 -8.96
CA VAL A 85 11.69 -3.45 -10.04
C VAL A 85 12.91 -3.17 -10.89
N GLU A 86 12.77 -3.37 -12.21
CA GLU A 86 13.85 -3.07 -13.13
C GLU A 86 13.98 -1.56 -13.30
N GLY A 87 15.19 -1.08 -13.36
CA GLY A 87 15.47 0.33 -13.51
C GLY A 87 16.45 0.83 -12.47
N ASP A 88 16.53 2.13 -12.29
CA ASP A 88 17.45 2.72 -11.34
C ASP A 88 16.85 2.74 -9.92
N ALA A 89 17.69 3.15 -8.97
CA ALA A 89 17.27 3.18 -7.56
C ALA A 89 16.10 4.13 -7.32
N ARG A 90 16.05 5.21 -8.07
CA ARG A 90 14.97 6.19 -7.93
C ARG A 90 13.61 5.57 -8.28
N LEU A 91 13.58 4.79 -9.36
CA LEU A 91 12.35 4.11 -9.78
C LEU A 91 11.92 3.08 -8.75
N ARG A 92 12.86 2.29 -8.24
CA ARG A 92 12.57 1.30 -7.21
C ARG A 92 11.97 1.94 -5.96
N ILE A 93 12.57 3.05 -5.51
CA ILE A 93 12.07 3.78 -4.34
C ILE A 93 10.69 4.33 -4.61
N HIS A 94 10.45 4.86 -5.81
CA HIS A 94 9.13 5.40 -6.18
C HIS A 94 8.06 4.31 -6.09
N TRP A 95 8.33 3.12 -6.58
CA TRP A 95 7.37 2.02 -6.50
C TRP A 95 7.09 1.62 -5.05
N GLY A 96 8.14 1.50 -4.25
CA GLY A 96 7.97 1.18 -2.83
C GLY A 96 7.17 2.26 -2.09
N ASN A 97 7.50 3.52 -2.33
CA ASN A 97 6.82 4.63 -1.68
C ASN A 97 5.36 4.75 -2.09
N THR A 98 5.03 4.35 -3.31
CA THR A 98 3.64 4.33 -3.75
C THR A 98 2.82 3.35 -2.90
N ILE A 99 3.36 2.18 -2.63
CA ILE A 99 2.67 1.20 -1.78
C ILE A 99 2.58 1.71 -0.33
N ARG A 100 3.65 2.30 0.18
CA ARG A 100 3.64 2.88 1.53
C ARG A 100 2.58 3.98 1.66
N SER A 101 2.43 4.79 0.62
CA SER A 101 1.40 5.81 0.58
C SER A 101 0.00 5.20 0.69
N PHE A 102 -0.25 4.12 -0.04
CA PHE A 102 -1.52 3.40 0.04
C PHE A 102 -1.80 2.94 1.48
N LEU A 103 -0.80 2.37 2.14
CA LEU A 103 -0.96 1.92 3.52
C LEU A 103 -1.19 3.09 4.47
N ILE A 104 -0.40 4.16 4.34
CA ILE A 104 -0.50 5.32 5.22
C ILE A 104 -1.88 5.96 5.13
N HIS A 105 -2.40 6.14 3.91
CA HIS A 105 -3.70 6.75 3.72
C HIS A 105 -4.85 5.85 4.17
N ASN A 106 -4.56 4.59 4.44
CA ASN A 106 -5.50 3.66 5.05
C ASN A 106 -5.24 3.47 6.55
N GLY A 107 -4.41 4.33 7.13
CA GLY A 107 -4.18 4.32 8.57
C GLY A 107 -3.06 3.42 9.04
N ILE A 108 -2.33 2.79 8.13
CA ILE A 108 -1.25 1.88 8.50
C ILE A 108 0.08 2.62 8.34
N PHE A 109 0.68 3.00 9.47
CA PHE A 109 1.95 3.71 9.46
C PHE A 109 3.08 2.72 9.57
N LEU A 110 3.91 2.66 8.53
CA LEU A 110 5.09 1.81 8.54
C LEU A 110 6.23 2.60 9.13
N GLN A 111 6.97 1.96 9.99
CA GLN A 111 8.12 2.61 10.58
C GLN A 111 9.30 2.49 9.65
N SER A 112 9.95 3.58 9.41
CA SER A 112 11.02 3.66 8.44
C SER A 112 12.35 3.16 8.97
N GLY A 113 12.36 2.44 10.05
CA GLY A 113 13.59 2.03 10.67
C GLY A 113 14.16 3.06 11.62
N VAL A 114 13.70 4.28 11.55
CA VAL A 114 14.06 5.27 12.54
C VAL A 114 13.09 5.14 13.67
N GLN A 115 13.53 4.59 14.71
CA GLN A 115 12.68 4.45 15.82
C GLN A 115 12.90 5.56 16.76
N LEU A 116 11.88 6.24 17.00
CA LEU A 116 11.93 7.34 17.89
C LEU A 116 11.52 6.97 19.28
N GLY A 117 11.87 5.96 19.69
CA GLY A 117 11.51 5.69 21.05
C GLY A 117 11.26 4.52 21.40
#